data_093d6621924cecab50b87210c5c048c8
#
_entry.id   093d6621924cecab50b87210c5c048c8
#
_cell.length_a   1.000
_cell.length_b   1.000
_cell.length_c   1.000
_cell.angle_alpha   90.00
_cell.angle_beta   90.00
_cell.angle_gamma   90.00
#
_symmetry.space_group_name_H-M   'P 1'
#
loop_
_entity.id
_entity.type
_entity.pdbx_description
1 polymer ?
#
loop_
_entity_poly.entity_id
_entity_poly.type
_entity_poly.pdbx_seq_one_letter_code
_entity_poly.pdbx_strand_id
1 'polypeptide(L)'
;MSRKNYKFMEWLLNELPVLREKSVLEQEASERLDVYYRKQLAEAPSPQKYLSGVLSAFGALLIGLGLVLLVAFNWDMLPKIWRLGIAFLPLLAAAGFGIFTIAKDKDHRWREASAVISMAGVVTLTSLVSQIYHLDGTLESFMRLILLVTLPLLYIFRSYAYAIMYCIGIFFLARSDNQWLNFAYFMVPLPFLIWNLRPGTSNYQSAFARWLMLPLSLFLIILMKKQSDAIFGLAAFSAMFYSGGMFFRERGVSGLRNPWLFGGWLGITLLLLFGWGARSGISDSYFVTVVVGVSLLISIVFACIPRNVEKIFGVIAMVLFMVCAATISEKQLISWFCHGILLALGTANIIQGVRRRRIISFNAGMLQVALLAYVRFFSDDFDLFWRAIGFMTIGVAFVVANIILSRKIRNYNEEEVSK
;
A
#
# COMPACT_ATOMS: atom_id res chain seq x y z
N MET A 1 18.09 4.73 15.66
CA MET A 1 18.04 6.17 15.99
C MET A 1 17.66 6.97 14.74
N SER A 2 16.76 7.97 14.84
CA SER A 2 16.25 8.72 13.67
C SER A 2 17.26 9.76 13.20
N ARG A 3 17.33 10.04 11.88
CA ARG A 3 18.15 11.10 11.26
C ARG A 3 17.94 12.50 11.88
N LYS A 4 16.76 12.74 12.48
CA LYS A 4 16.46 13.95 13.26
C LYS A 4 17.31 14.07 14.54
N ASN A 5 17.65 12.96 15.18
CA ASN A 5 18.39 12.96 16.42
C ASN A 5 19.87 13.37 16.21
N TYR A 6 20.47 13.03 15.07
CA TYR A 6 21.87 13.40 14.78
C TYR A 6 22.02 14.92 14.56
N LYS A 7 21.12 15.53 13.78
CA LYS A 7 21.11 17.00 13.61
C LYS A 7 20.88 17.74 14.92
N PHE A 8 20.08 17.16 15.81
CA PHE A 8 19.85 17.75 17.14
C PHE A 8 21.10 17.63 18.02
N MET A 9 21.80 16.49 17.98
CA MET A 9 23.06 16.31 18.72
C MET A 9 24.16 17.26 18.21
N GLU A 10 24.32 17.42 16.91
CA GLU A 10 25.27 18.38 16.31
C GLU A 10 24.92 19.82 16.71
N TRP A 11 23.65 20.17 16.65
CA TRP A 11 23.20 21.48 17.09
C TRP A 11 23.46 21.68 18.58
N LEU A 12 23.14 20.70 19.43
CA LEU A 12 23.38 20.78 20.87
C LEU A 12 24.87 20.96 21.19
N LEU A 13 25.76 20.22 20.53
CA LEU A 13 27.20 20.36 20.72
C LEU A 13 27.71 21.76 20.36
N ASN A 14 27.12 22.38 19.33
CA ASN A 14 27.45 23.76 18.94
C ASN A 14 26.87 24.81 19.91
N GLU A 15 25.78 24.49 20.61
CA GLU A 15 25.13 25.36 21.58
C GLU A 15 25.74 25.28 22.99
N LEU A 16 26.39 24.15 23.34
CA LEU A 16 27.01 23.96 24.68
C LEU A 16 27.99 25.09 25.08
N PRO A 17 28.88 25.60 24.19
CA PRO A 17 29.74 26.74 24.53
C PRO A 17 28.99 28.02 24.87
N VAL A 18 27.90 28.29 24.10
CA VAL A 18 27.04 29.47 24.30
C VAL A 18 26.29 29.40 25.62
N LEU A 19 25.78 28.22 25.97
CA LEU A 19 25.10 27.99 27.25
C LEU A 19 26.05 28.12 28.43
N ARG A 20 27.31 27.74 28.27
CA ARG A 20 28.37 27.93 29.26
C ARG A 20 28.69 29.43 29.44
N GLU A 21 28.87 30.17 28.36
CA GLU A 21 29.18 31.59 28.38
C GLU A 21 28.06 32.40 29.07
N LYS A 22 26.81 32.00 28.86
CA LYS A 22 25.61 32.60 29.48
C LYS A 22 25.35 32.10 30.89
N SER A 23 26.26 31.32 31.49
CA SER A 23 26.13 30.73 32.84
C SER A 23 24.82 29.94 33.06
N VAL A 24 24.24 29.42 32.01
CA VAL A 24 23.04 28.56 32.05
C VAL A 24 23.44 27.12 32.39
N LEU A 25 24.66 26.71 32.07
CA LEU A 25 25.20 25.37 32.32
C LEU A 25 26.56 25.46 33.02
N GLU A 26 26.72 24.66 34.09
CA GLU A 26 27.99 24.54 34.78
C GLU A 26 29.03 23.90 33.90
N GLN A 27 30.32 24.28 34.06
CA GLN A 27 31.41 23.82 33.22
C GLN A 27 31.51 22.30 33.22
N GLU A 28 31.44 21.67 34.40
CA GLU A 28 31.54 20.21 34.55
C GLU A 28 30.38 19.46 33.86
N ALA A 29 29.16 20.01 33.93
CA ALA A 29 28.01 19.45 33.24
C ALA A 29 28.13 19.58 31.72
N SER A 30 28.65 20.73 31.22
CA SER A 30 28.89 20.95 29.79
C SER A 30 29.92 19.97 29.22
N GLU A 31 31.02 19.73 29.96
CA GLU A 31 32.04 18.77 29.53
C GLU A 31 31.54 17.32 29.51
N ARG A 32 30.74 16.91 30.49
CA ARG A 32 30.12 15.58 30.51
C ARG A 32 29.17 15.37 29.32
N LEU A 33 28.37 16.37 28.99
CA LEU A 33 27.46 16.35 27.85
C LEU A 33 28.23 16.32 26.52
N ASP A 34 29.30 17.12 26.39
CA ASP A 34 30.15 17.13 25.18
C ASP A 34 30.77 15.75 24.93
N VAL A 35 31.37 15.14 25.94
CA VAL A 35 31.96 13.80 25.86
C VAL A 35 30.92 12.74 25.50
N TYR A 36 29.75 12.78 26.13
CA TYR A 36 28.67 11.84 25.89
C TYR A 36 28.14 11.91 24.45
N TYR A 37 27.83 13.10 23.97
CA TYR A 37 27.26 13.27 22.62
C TYR A 37 28.28 13.11 21.51
N ARG A 38 29.55 13.49 21.72
CA ARG A 38 30.63 13.18 20.77
C ARG A 38 30.86 11.68 20.63
N LYS A 39 30.79 10.91 21.73
CA LYS A 39 30.88 9.45 21.67
C LYS A 39 29.71 8.86 20.87
N GLN A 40 28.50 9.32 21.10
CA GLN A 40 27.33 8.89 20.33
C GLN A 40 27.40 9.26 18.85
N LEU A 41 27.95 10.44 18.52
CA LEU A 41 28.19 10.87 17.13
C LEU A 41 29.29 10.05 16.45
N ALA A 42 30.34 9.68 17.16
CA ALA A 42 31.41 8.83 16.64
C ALA A 42 30.96 7.41 16.35
N GLU A 43 29.98 6.90 17.09
CA GLU A 43 29.33 5.61 16.85
C GLU A 43 28.28 5.68 15.72
N ALA A 44 27.96 6.89 15.23
CA ALA A 44 27.01 7.08 14.14
C ALA A 44 27.59 6.50 12.82
N PRO A 45 26.77 5.79 12.04
CA PRO A 45 27.20 5.31 10.73
C PRO A 45 27.46 6.51 9.81
N SER A 46 28.72 6.75 9.48
CA SER A 46 29.12 7.82 8.56
C SER A 46 28.52 7.59 7.16
N PRO A 47 28.19 8.66 6.40
CA PRO A 47 27.74 8.54 5.02
C PRO A 47 28.69 7.72 4.14
N GLN A 48 29.99 7.77 4.42
CA GLN A 48 31.04 6.99 3.75
C GLN A 48 30.90 5.48 3.98
N LYS A 49 30.52 5.04 5.20
CA LYS A 49 30.25 3.61 5.49
C LYS A 49 29.01 3.10 4.74
N TYR A 50 27.99 3.94 4.59
CA TYR A 50 26.84 3.58 3.76
C TYR A 50 27.23 3.47 2.28
N LEU A 51 27.97 4.44 1.74
CA LEU A 51 28.41 4.41 0.35
C LEU A 51 29.31 3.22 0.07
N SER A 52 30.27 2.94 0.95
CA SER A 52 31.13 1.74 0.87
C SER A 52 30.31 0.44 0.92
N GLY A 53 29.32 0.35 1.81
CA GLY A 53 28.43 -0.80 1.86
C GLY A 53 27.62 -1.02 0.59
N VAL A 54 27.08 0.08 0.00
CA VAL A 54 26.34 0.03 -1.27
C VAL A 54 27.25 -0.39 -2.42
N LEU A 55 28.45 0.20 -2.53
CA LEU A 55 29.42 -0.17 -3.56
C LEU A 55 29.90 -1.61 -3.44
N SER A 56 30.13 -2.10 -2.21
CA SER A 56 30.52 -3.49 -1.97
C SER A 56 29.39 -4.46 -2.36
N ALA A 57 28.14 -4.13 -2.02
CA ALA A 57 26.96 -4.93 -2.41
C ALA A 57 26.80 -4.96 -3.93
N PHE A 58 27.00 -3.82 -4.60
CA PHE A 58 26.94 -3.72 -6.06
C PHE A 58 28.05 -4.52 -6.74
N GLY A 59 29.29 -4.45 -6.19
CA GLY A 59 30.41 -5.26 -6.68
C GLY A 59 30.16 -6.75 -6.52
N ALA A 60 29.66 -7.20 -5.39
CA ALA A 60 29.30 -8.61 -5.15
C ALA A 60 28.19 -9.08 -6.10
N LEU A 61 27.19 -8.21 -6.38
CA LEU A 61 26.12 -8.50 -7.32
C LEU A 61 26.66 -8.66 -8.76
N LEU A 62 27.58 -7.79 -9.19
CA LEU A 62 28.22 -7.90 -10.51
C LEU A 62 29.04 -9.17 -10.66
N ILE A 63 29.81 -9.55 -9.63
CA ILE A 63 30.58 -10.80 -9.62
C ILE A 63 29.61 -12.00 -9.70
N GLY A 64 28.54 -11.99 -8.91
CA GLY A 64 27.53 -13.03 -8.94
C GLY A 64 26.87 -13.20 -10.31
N LEU A 65 26.50 -12.07 -10.94
CA LEU A 65 25.96 -12.07 -12.31
C LEU A 65 26.97 -12.60 -13.33
N GLY A 66 28.25 -12.21 -13.20
CA GLY A 66 29.31 -12.72 -14.07
C GLY A 66 29.47 -14.23 -13.97
N LEU A 67 29.44 -14.80 -12.76
CA LEU A 67 29.47 -16.25 -12.57
C LEU A 67 28.26 -16.95 -13.17
N VAL A 68 27.06 -16.37 -13.01
CA VAL A 68 25.82 -16.90 -13.63
C VAL A 68 25.94 -16.91 -15.15
N LEU A 69 26.47 -15.84 -15.74
CA LEU A 69 26.68 -15.76 -17.20
C LEU A 69 27.68 -16.78 -17.71
N LEU A 70 28.78 -17.03 -16.99
CA LEU A 70 29.76 -18.07 -17.34
C LEU A 70 29.14 -19.46 -17.32
N VAL A 71 28.31 -19.79 -16.33
CA VAL A 71 27.58 -21.06 -16.27
C VAL A 71 26.56 -21.14 -17.39
N ALA A 72 25.83 -20.06 -17.64
CA ALA A 72 24.83 -20.00 -18.71
C ALA A 72 25.44 -20.18 -20.09
N PHE A 73 26.62 -19.62 -20.35
CA PHE A 73 27.34 -19.74 -21.62
C PHE A 73 27.72 -21.21 -21.92
N ASN A 74 28.13 -21.98 -20.89
CA ASN A 74 28.52 -23.37 -21.05
C ASN A 74 27.37 -24.37 -20.76
N TRP A 75 26.14 -23.87 -20.55
CA TRP A 75 25.04 -24.67 -20.08
C TRP A 75 24.74 -25.91 -20.91
N ASP A 76 24.74 -25.76 -22.23
CA ASP A 76 24.42 -26.85 -23.12
C ASP A 76 25.50 -27.92 -23.27
N MET A 77 26.73 -27.59 -22.91
CA MET A 77 27.84 -28.53 -22.87
C MET A 77 27.87 -29.44 -21.64
N LEU A 78 27.13 -29.05 -20.58
CA LEU A 78 27.14 -29.81 -19.34
C LEU A 78 26.20 -31.03 -19.42
N PRO A 79 26.64 -32.22 -18.94
CA PRO A 79 25.75 -33.37 -18.75
C PRO A 79 24.56 -33.04 -17.84
N LYS A 80 23.40 -33.69 -18.09
CA LYS A 80 22.16 -33.42 -17.33
C LYS A 80 22.32 -33.54 -15.83
N ILE A 81 23.15 -34.46 -15.34
CA ILE A 81 23.40 -34.66 -13.91
C ILE A 81 24.09 -33.45 -13.27
N TRP A 82 25.06 -32.83 -13.96
CA TRP A 82 25.73 -31.61 -13.50
C TRP A 82 24.82 -30.39 -13.51
N ARG A 83 24.01 -30.25 -14.59
CA ARG A 83 22.98 -29.20 -14.65
C ARG A 83 22.01 -29.29 -13.48
N LEU A 84 21.56 -30.51 -13.14
CA LEU A 84 20.67 -30.76 -12.03
C LEU A 84 21.35 -30.41 -10.67
N GLY A 85 22.60 -30.83 -10.49
CA GLY A 85 23.38 -30.48 -9.28
C GLY A 85 23.51 -28.97 -9.10
N ILE A 86 23.82 -28.24 -10.17
CA ILE A 86 23.90 -26.77 -10.17
C ILE A 86 22.54 -26.14 -9.84
N ALA A 87 21.45 -26.71 -10.38
CA ALA A 87 20.10 -26.23 -10.13
C ALA A 87 19.69 -26.28 -8.65
N PHE A 88 20.20 -27.28 -7.89
CA PHE A 88 19.92 -27.39 -6.46
C PHE A 88 20.74 -26.45 -5.59
N LEU A 89 21.89 -25.94 -6.04
CA LEU A 89 22.77 -25.09 -5.22
C LEU A 89 22.09 -23.84 -4.65
N PRO A 90 21.33 -23.07 -5.42
CA PRO A 90 20.62 -21.90 -4.91
C PRO A 90 19.63 -22.26 -3.79
N LEU A 91 18.90 -23.38 -3.94
CA LEU A 91 17.95 -23.82 -2.93
C LEU A 91 18.65 -24.30 -1.66
N LEU A 92 19.73 -25.08 -1.78
CA LEU A 92 20.50 -25.55 -0.64
C LEU A 92 21.16 -24.39 0.13
N ALA A 93 21.72 -23.42 -0.59
CA ALA A 93 22.27 -22.21 0.00
C ALA A 93 21.20 -21.40 0.74
N ALA A 94 20.03 -21.23 0.13
CA ALA A 94 18.88 -20.55 0.72
C ALA A 94 18.37 -21.27 1.97
N ALA A 95 18.26 -22.59 1.93
CA ALA A 95 17.84 -23.42 3.07
C ALA A 95 18.85 -23.31 4.23
N GLY A 96 20.16 -23.41 3.94
CA GLY A 96 21.23 -23.24 4.92
C GLY A 96 21.18 -21.85 5.57
N PHE A 97 20.98 -20.80 4.78
CA PHE A 97 20.83 -19.44 5.28
C PHE A 97 19.57 -19.28 6.14
N GLY A 98 18.46 -19.89 5.73
CA GLY A 98 17.21 -19.91 6.49
C GLY A 98 17.36 -20.62 7.85
N ILE A 99 17.98 -21.81 7.87
CA ILE A 99 18.27 -22.58 9.09
C ILE A 99 19.18 -21.77 10.02
N PHE A 100 20.25 -21.16 9.49
CA PHE A 100 21.14 -20.28 10.25
C PHE A 100 20.37 -19.12 10.91
N THR A 101 19.49 -18.48 10.17
CA THR A 101 18.69 -17.35 10.64
C THR A 101 17.76 -17.73 11.79
N ILE A 102 17.13 -18.91 11.71
CA ILE A 102 16.22 -19.41 12.74
C ILE A 102 17.02 -19.91 13.95
N ALA A 103 18.05 -20.74 13.73
CA ALA A 103 18.84 -21.34 14.81
C ALA A 103 19.59 -20.31 15.66
N LYS A 104 19.99 -19.18 15.08
CA LYS A 104 20.66 -18.08 15.79
C LYS A 104 19.71 -16.97 16.25
N ASP A 105 18.41 -17.17 16.14
CA ASP A 105 17.35 -16.19 16.45
C ASP A 105 17.67 -14.77 15.97
N LYS A 106 18.01 -14.67 14.69
CA LYS A 106 18.42 -13.41 14.07
C LYS A 106 17.26 -12.44 13.95
N ASP A 107 17.59 -11.14 13.89
CA ASP A 107 16.65 -10.03 13.74
C ASP A 107 15.69 -10.21 12.57
N HIS A 108 14.59 -9.48 12.62
CA HIS A 108 13.55 -9.45 11.56
C HIS A 108 14.12 -9.24 10.15
N ARG A 109 15.16 -8.40 9.98
CA ARG A 109 15.80 -8.14 8.68
C ARG A 109 16.43 -9.41 8.08
N TRP A 110 17.02 -10.26 8.89
CA TRP A 110 17.58 -11.55 8.46
C TRP A 110 16.48 -12.53 8.05
N ARG A 111 15.37 -12.54 8.79
CA ARG A 111 14.19 -13.34 8.47
C ARG A 111 13.57 -12.92 7.14
N GLU A 112 13.46 -11.59 6.87
CA GLU A 112 13.02 -11.06 5.58
C GLU A 112 13.93 -11.52 4.44
N ALA A 113 15.24 -11.35 4.58
CA ALA A 113 16.20 -11.79 3.57
C ALA A 113 16.14 -13.30 3.33
N SER A 114 16.03 -14.11 4.40
CA SER A 114 15.92 -15.58 4.29
C SER A 114 14.68 -16.01 3.51
N ALA A 115 13.54 -15.37 3.74
CA ALA A 115 12.30 -15.69 3.04
C ALA A 115 12.41 -15.39 1.54
N VAL A 116 12.95 -14.21 1.19
CA VAL A 116 13.15 -13.79 -0.22
C VAL A 116 14.13 -14.71 -0.94
N ILE A 117 15.28 -14.99 -0.32
CA ILE A 117 16.31 -15.88 -0.88
C ILE A 117 15.78 -17.31 -1.03
N SER A 118 14.99 -17.81 -0.06
CA SER A 118 14.37 -19.13 -0.16
C SER A 118 13.35 -19.21 -1.31
N MET A 119 12.52 -18.19 -1.47
CA MET A 119 11.61 -18.12 -2.61
C MET A 119 12.37 -18.09 -3.93
N ALA A 120 13.41 -17.27 -4.03
CA ALA A 120 14.27 -17.20 -5.22
C ALA A 120 14.94 -18.56 -5.52
N GLY A 121 15.40 -19.27 -4.48
CA GLY A 121 15.97 -20.62 -4.62
C GLY A 121 14.98 -21.62 -5.20
N VAL A 122 13.73 -21.61 -4.72
CA VAL A 122 12.66 -22.49 -5.27
C VAL A 122 12.34 -22.11 -6.71
N VAL A 123 12.19 -20.81 -7.01
CA VAL A 123 11.92 -20.33 -8.38
C VAL A 123 13.03 -20.77 -9.33
N THR A 124 14.30 -20.58 -8.93
CA THR A 124 15.46 -20.95 -9.74
C THR A 124 15.52 -22.46 -9.98
N LEU A 125 15.37 -23.28 -8.94
CA LEU A 125 15.34 -24.74 -9.08
C LEU A 125 14.23 -25.17 -10.06
N THR A 126 13.00 -24.71 -9.83
CA THR A 126 11.86 -25.10 -10.65
C THR A 126 12.05 -24.69 -12.11
N SER A 127 12.56 -23.49 -12.36
CA SER A 127 12.85 -23.00 -13.72
C SER A 127 13.92 -23.83 -14.41
N LEU A 128 15.03 -24.11 -13.72
CA LEU A 128 16.14 -24.88 -14.29
C LEU A 128 15.75 -26.35 -14.53
N VAL A 129 14.99 -26.96 -13.61
CA VAL A 129 14.48 -28.33 -13.79
C VAL A 129 13.54 -28.39 -14.99
N SER A 130 12.61 -27.42 -15.12
CA SER A 130 11.73 -27.35 -16.29
C SER A 130 12.52 -27.25 -17.60
N GLN A 131 13.58 -26.47 -17.62
CA GLN A 131 14.45 -26.29 -18.78
C GLN A 131 15.28 -27.54 -19.10
N ILE A 132 15.85 -28.23 -18.09
CA ILE A 132 16.67 -29.43 -18.24
C ILE A 132 15.86 -30.60 -18.86
N TYR A 133 14.61 -30.74 -18.39
CA TYR A 133 13.73 -31.84 -18.75
C TYR A 133 12.71 -31.47 -19.84
N HIS A 134 12.77 -30.24 -20.37
CA HIS A 134 11.83 -29.72 -21.38
C HIS A 134 10.37 -29.95 -20.97
N LEU A 135 10.07 -29.62 -19.72
CA LEU A 135 8.72 -29.78 -19.20
C LEU A 135 7.81 -28.68 -19.78
N ASP A 136 6.82 -29.10 -20.53
CA ASP A 136 5.80 -28.17 -21.02
C ASP A 136 4.91 -27.72 -19.87
N GLY A 137 4.66 -26.41 -19.81
CA GLY A 137 3.82 -25.84 -18.77
C GLY A 137 3.47 -24.38 -19.07
N THR A 138 2.35 -23.93 -18.52
CA THR A 138 1.96 -22.53 -18.60
C THR A 138 2.60 -21.75 -17.45
N LEU A 139 2.80 -20.44 -17.63
CA LEU A 139 3.26 -19.54 -16.56
C LEU A 139 2.35 -19.68 -15.32
N GLU A 140 1.09 -19.94 -15.53
CA GLU A 140 0.11 -20.12 -14.47
C GLU A 140 0.37 -21.37 -13.63
N SER A 141 0.60 -22.54 -14.26
CA SER A 141 0.92 -23.80 -13.55
C SER A 141 2.25 -23.66 -12.79
N PHE A 142 3.23 -22.98 -13.37
CA PHE A 142 4.50 -22.66 -12.72
C PHE A 142 4.29 -21.78 -11.47
N MET A 143 3.52 -20.70 -11.58
CA MET A 143 3.24 -19.83 -10.44
C MET A 143 2.44 -20.52 -9.34
N ARG A 144 1.47 -21.39 -9.68
CA ARG A 144 0.75 -22.21 -8.71
C ARG A 144 1.69 -23.10 -7.90
N LEU A 145 2.60 -23.78 -8.57
CA LEU A 145 3.58 -24.66 -7.91
C LEU A 145 4.47 -23.85 -6.95
N ILE A 146 5.02 -22.73 -7.44
CA ILE A 146 5.89 -21.86 -6.61
C ILE A 146 5.14 -21.36 -5.38
N LEU A 147 3.94 -20.79 -5.55
CA LEU A 147 3.17 -20.25 -4.45
C LEU A 147 2.79 -21.33 -3.43
N LEU A 148 2.50 -22.56 -3.88
CA LEU A 148 2.17 -23.66 -3.01
C LEU A 148 3.40 -24.13 -2.20
N VAL A 149 4.53 -24.36 -2.88
CA VAL A 149 5.77 -24.88 -2.25
C VAL A 149 6.37 -23.85 -1.30
N THR A 150 6.32 -22.57 -1.66
CA THR A 150 6.91 -21.51 -0.85
C THR A 150 5.97 -20.97 0.25
N LEU A 151 4.71 -21.38 0.25
CA LEU A 151 3.70 -20.96 1.24
C LEU A 151 4.18 -21.01 2.70
N PRO A 152 4.82 -22.10 3.17
CA PRO A 152 5.30 -22.19 4.55
C PRO A 152 6.24 -21.04 4.95
N LEU A 153 6.96 -20.45 4.00
CA LEU A 153 7.94 -19.38 4.28
C LEU A 153 7.25 -18.14 4.87
N LEU A 154 5.98 -17.87 4.49
CA LEU A 154 5.19 -16.77 5.04
C LEU A 154 5.06 -16.89 6.57
N TYR A 155 4.77 -18.07 7.05
CA TYR A 155 4.49 -18.34 8.46
C TYR A 155 5.77 -18.60 9.27
N ILE A 156 6.75 -19.28 8.68
CA ILE A 156 8.03 -19.63 9.32
C ILE A 156 8.85 -18.36 9.59
N PHE A 157 9.05 -17.54 8.56
CA PHE A 157 9.85 -16.32 8.67
C PHE A 157 9.04 -15.10 9.10
N ARG A 158 7.70 -15.14 9.02
CA ARG A 158 6.80 -14.00 9.25
C ARG A 158 7.22 -12.79 8.42
N SER A 159 7.59 -13.04 7.16
CA SER A 159 8.21 -12.07 6.26
C SER A 159 7.17 -11.23 5.52
N TYR A 160 7.33 -9.91 5.58
CA TYR A 160 6.51 -8.96 4.83
C TYR A 160 6.93 -8.87 3.37
N ALA A 161 8.24 -8.96 3.09
CA ALA A 161 8.76 -8.98 1.73
C ALA A 161 8.21 -10.20 0.96
N TYR A 162 8.22 -11.38 1.60
CA TYR A 162 7.60 -12.56 1.02
C TYR A 162 6.09 -12.38 0.78
N ALA A 163 5.36 -11.77 1.72
CA ALA A 163 3.94 -11.51 1.56
C ALA A 163 3.64 -10.61 0.34
N ILE A 164 4.49 -9.61 0.06
CA ILE A 164 4.39 -8.79 -1.16
C ILE A 164 4.64 -9.65 -2.40
N MET A 165 5.71 -10.46 -2.41
CA MET A 165 6.03 -11.34 -3.55
C MET A 165 4.91 -12.36 -3.79
N TYR A 166 4.32 -12.92 -2.73
CA TYR A 166 3.16 -13.78 -2.82
C TYR A 166 1.97 -13.08 -3.48
N CYS A 167 1.67 -11.85 -3.05
CA CYS A 167 0.60 -11.05 -3.68
C CYS A 167 0.87 -10.77 -5.15
N ILE A 168 2.11 -10.49 -5.53
CA ILE A 168 2.49 -10.33 -6.94
C ILE A 168 2.27 -11.65 -7.68
N GLY A 169 2.67 -12.78 -7.11
CA GLY A 169 2.52 -14.11 -7.70
C GLY A 169 1.07 -14.49 -7.97
N ILE A 170 0.14 -14.20 -7.06
CA ILE A 170 -1.28 -14.53 -7.28
C ILE A 170 -1.91 -13.74 -8.43
N PHE A 171 -1.41 -12.54 -8.79
CA PHE A 171 -1.92 -11.82 -9.96
C PHE A 171 -1.71 -12.59 -11.29
N PHE A 172 -0.66 -13.41 -11.37
CA PHE A 172 -0.46 -14.28 -12.54
C PHE A 172 -1.51 -15.39 -12.63
N LEU A 173 -2.18 -15.73 -11.53
CA LEU A 173 -3.28 -16.71 -11.50
C LEU A 173 -4.61 -16.11 -11.96
N ALA A 174 -4.73 -14.79 -12.04
CA ALA A 174 -6.00 -14.11 -12.36
C ALA A 174 -6.55 -14.48 -13.76
N ARG A 175 -5.68 -14.93 -14.68
CA ARG A 175 -6.06 -15.37 -16.03
C ARG A 175 -6.64 -16.77 -16.09
N SER A 176 -6.46 -17.57 -15.05
CA SER A 176 -6.93 -18.94 -14.96
C SER A 176 -8.47 -19.03 -14.97
N ASP A 177 -8.96 -20.11 -15.55
CA ASP A 177 -10.40 -20.38 -15.58
C ASP A 177 -10.97 -20.88 -14.26
N ASN A 178 -10.13 -21.42 -13.38
CA ASN A 178 -10.57 -21.94 -12.10
C ASN A 178 -10.61 -20.87 -11.02
N GLN A 179 -11.70 -20.12 -10.98
CA GLN A 179 -11.90 -19.02 -10.01
C GLN A 179 -11.83 -19.50 -8.55
N TRP A 180 -12.38 -20.67 -8.24
CA TRP A 180 -12.39 -21.20 -6.87
C TRP A 180 -11.01 -21.60 -6.38
N LEU A 181 -10.19 -22.20 -7.24
CA LEU A 181 -8.80 -22.51 -6.89
C LEU A 181 -7.99 -21.24 -6.66
N ASN A 182 -8.15 -20.22 -7.51
CA ASN A 182 -7.48 -18.94 -7.35
C ASN A 182 -7.95 -18.21 -6.08
N PHE A 183 -9.22 -18.33 -5.73
CA PHE A 183 -9.75 -17.84 -4.47
C PHE A 183 -9.14 -18.54 -3.25
N ALA A 184 -8.85 -19.84 -3.34
CA ALA A 184 -8.13 -20.57 -2.30
C ALA A 184 -6.73 -19.97 -2.06
N TYR A 185 -5.97 -19.66 -3.11
CA TYR A 185 -4.67 -18.97 -2.98
C TYR A 185 -4.79 -17.59 -2.35
N PHE A 186 -5.88 -16.86 -2.62
CA PHE A 186 -6.18 -15.59 -1.96
C PHE A 186 -6.43 -15.76 -0.45
N MET A 187 -7.11 -16.84 -0.04
CA MET A 187 -7.44 -17.07 1.38
C MET A 187 -6.20 -17.33 2.25
N VAL A 188 -5.15 -17.89 1.67
CA VAL A 188 -3.96 -18.34 2.40
C VAL A 188 -3.20 -17.22 3.16
N PRO A 189 -2.94 -16.03 2.61
CA PRO A 189 -2.28 -14.97 3.36
C PRO A 189 -3.18 -14.26 4.39
N LEU A 190 -4.51 -14.45 4.34
CA LEU A 190 -5.44 -13.75 5.22
C LEU A 190 -5.20 -14.01 6.71
N PRO A 191 -4.98 -15.25 7.19
CA PRO A 191 -4.68 -15.48 8.60
C PRO A 191 -3.46 -14.72 9.09
N PHE A 192 -2.40 -14.63 8.27
CA PHE A 192 -1.20 -13.84 8.56
C PHE A 192 -1.53 -12.34 8.67
N LEU A 193 -2.34 -11.80 7.75
CA LEU A 193 -2.74 -10.39 7.76
C LEU A 193 -3.64 -10.07 8.95
N ILE A 194 -4.62 -10.93 9.25
CA ILE A 194 -5.52 -10.77 10.40
C ILE A 194 -4.73 -10.80 11.71
N TRP A 195 -3.73 -11.70 11.80
CA TRP A 195 -2.84 -11.74 12.96
C TRP A 195 -2.14 -10.41 13.20
N ASN A 196 -1.64 -9.76 12.13
CA ASN A 196 -0.96 -8.48 12.20
C ASN A 196 -1.90 -7.28 12.46
N LEU A 197 -3.22 -7.46 12.37
CA LEU A 197 -4.21 -6.43 12.71
C LEU A 197 -4.67 -6.49 14.18
N ARG A 198 -4.24 -7.48 14.96
CA ARG A 198 -4.66 -7.65 16.36
C ARG A 198 -4.22 -6.48 17.24
N PRO A 199 -4.99 -6.15 18.29
CA PRO A 199 -4.55 -5.21 19.32
C PRO A 199 -3.22 -5.68 19.94
N GLY A 200 -2.27 -4.77 20.11
CA GLY A 200 -0.95 -5.06 20.67
C GLY A 200 0.15 -5.33 19.63
N THR A 201 -0.18 -5.47 18.34
CA THR A 201 0.84 -5.50 17.28
C THR A 201 1.47 -4.13 17.07
N SER A 202 2.72 -4.09 16.59
CA SER A 202 3.39 -2.81 16.32
C SER A 202 2.64 -2.01 15.24
N ASN A 203 2.71 -0.68 15.34
CA ASN A 203 2.10 0.22 14.36
C ASN A 203 2.57 -0.04 12.92
N TYR A 204 3.81 -0.52 12.75
CA TYR A 204 4.37 -0.88 11.45
C TYR A 204 3.70 -2.13 10.88
N GLN A 205 3.59 -3.20 11.68
CA GLN A 205 2.97 -4.47 11.26
C GLN A 205 1.51 -4.30 10.86
N SER A 206 0.75 -3.58 11.67
CA SER A 206 -0.65 -3.31 11.37
C SER A 206 -0.85 -2.38 10.17
N ALA A 207 0.06 -1.42 9.94
CA ALA A 207 0.05 -0.58 8.74
C ALA A 207 0.35 -1.41 7.49
N PHE A 208 1.35 -2.28 7.55
CA PHE A 208 1.72 -3.16 6.46
C PHE A 208 0.56 -4.09 6.05
N ALA A 209 -0.09 -4.74 7.03
CA ALA A 209 -1.24 -5.60 6.77
C ALA A 209 -2.38 -4.84 6.06
N ARG A 210 -2.65 -3.59 6.48
CA ARG A 210 -3.63 -2.73 5.80
C ARG A 210 -3.24 -2.38 4.37
N TRP A 211 -1.96 -2.10 4.10
CA TRP A 211 -1.46 -1.84 2.76
C TRP A 211 -1.60 -3.07 1.85
N LEU A 212 -1.29 -4.25 2.35
CA LEU A 212 -1.34 -5.47 1.55
C LEU A 212 -2.76 -5.92 1.20
N MET A 213 -3.74 -5.56 2.00
CA MET A 213 -5.14 -5.86 1.69
C MET A 213 -5.68 -5.12 0.46
N LEU A 214 -5.11 -3.95 0.09
CA LEU A 214 -5.52 -3.23 -1.12
C LEU A 214 -5.25 -4.03 -2.41
N PRO A 215 -4.01 -4.46 -2.71
CA PRO A 215 -3.76 -5.27 -3.89
C PRO A 215 -4.47 -6.64 -3.84
N LEU A 216 -4.63 -7.24 -2.67
CA LEU A 216 -5.40 -8.48 -2.52
C LEU A 216 -6.86 -8.31 -2.94
N SER A 217 -7.51 -7.20 -2.54
CA SER A 217 -8.88 -6.91 -2.99
C SER A 217 -8.95 -6.65 -4.49
N LEU A 218 -7.94 -5.99 -5.07
CA LEU A 218 -7.84 -5.77 -6.51
C LEU A 218 -7.74 -7.11 -7.25
N PHE A 219 -7.00 -8.07 -6.71
CA PHE A 219 -6.96 -9.42 -7.27
C PHE A 219 -8.35 -10.07 -7.31
N LEU A 220 -9.15 -9.98 -6.23
CA LEU A 220 -10.53 -10.50 -6.22
C LEU A 220 -11.41 -9.81 -7.29
N ILE A 221 -11.22 -8.52 -7.53
CA ILE A 221 -11.94 -7.79 -8.57
C ILE A 221 -11.55 -8.32 -9.96
N ILE A 222 -10.26 -8.60 -10.19
CA ILE A 222 -9.78 -9.16 -11.47
C ILE A 222 -10.34 -10.56 -11.71
N LEU A 223 -10.56 -11.36 -10.66
CA LEU A 223 -11.21 -12.67 -10.77
C LEU A 223 -12.69 -12.56 -11.23
N MET A 224 -13.29 -11.39 -11.10
CA MET A 224 -14.63 -11.12 -11.62
C MET A 224 -14.51 -10.82 -13.12
N LYS A 225 -14.58 -11.86 -13.96
CA LYS A 225 -14.29 -11.79 -15.42
C LYS A 225 -15.17 -10.82 -16.21
N LYS A 226 -16.42 -10.60 -15.78
CA LYS A 226 -17.33 -9.63 -16.39
C LYS A 226 -17.03 -8.22 -15.87
N GLN A 227 -16.97 -7.25 -16.77
CA GLN A 227 -16.73 -5.84 -16.42
C GLN A 227 -17.78 -5.29 -15.45
N SER A 228 -19.04 -5.70 -15.59
CA SER A 228 -20.11 -5.35 -14.66
C SER A 228 -19.80 -5.83 -13.24
N ASP A 229 -19.43 -7.09 -13.10
CA ASP A 229 -19.13 -7.72 -11.81
C ASP A 229 -17.94 -7.06 -11.12
N ALA A 230 -16.90 -6.72 -11.89
CA ALA A 230 -15.72 -6.02 -11.40
C ALA A 230 -16.07 -4.63 -10.84
N ILE A 231 -17.02 -3.92 -11.44
CA ILE A 231 -17.48 -2.61 -10.96
C ILE A 231 -18.24 -2.73 -9.66
N PHE A 232 -19.14 -3.71 -9.50
CA PHE A 232 -19.82 -3.97 -8.24
C PHE A 232 -18.83 -4.39 -7.15
N GLY A 233 -17.85 -5.24 -7.48
CA GLY A 233 -16.77 -5.61 -6.59
C GLY A 233 -15.97 -4.39 -6.12
N LEU A 234 -15.57 -3.52 -7.07
CA LEU A 234 -14.83 -2.31 -6.76
C LEU A 234 -15.64 -1.35 -5.88
N ALA A 235 -16.95 -1.22 -6.12
CA ALA A 235 -17.84 -0.40 -5.30
C ALA A 235 -17.93 -0.93 -3.86
N ALA A 236 -18.14 -2.24 -3.69
CA ALA A 236 -18.24 -2.88 -2.39
C ALA A 236 -16.91 -2.78 -1.60
N PHE A 237 -15.76 -3.03 -2.23
CA PHE A 237 -14.45 -2.86 -1.60
C PHE A 237 -14.13 -1.41 -1.26
N SER A 238 -14.51 -0.47 -2.13
CA SER A 238 -14.31 0.96 -1.85
C SER A 238 -15.12 1.42 -0.64
N ALA A 239 -16.36 0.95 -0.50
CA ALA A 239 -17.19 1.20 0.68
C ALA A 239 -16.57 0.59 1.95
N MET A 240 -16.08 -0.67 1.87
CA MET A 240 -15.44 -1.37 2.97
C MET A 240 -14.16 -0.67 3.42
N PHE A 241 -13.28 -0.29 2.49
CA PHE A 241 -12.04 0.39 2.82
C PHE A 241 -12.28 1.81 3.34
N TYR A 242 -13.26 2.53 2.80
CA TYR A 242 -13.59 3.85 3.30
C TYR A 242 -14.13 3.79 4.74
N SER A 243 -15.12 2.94 5.01
CA SER A 243 -15.69 2.79 6.35
C SER A 243 -14.70 2.25 7.37
N GLY A 244 -13.91 1.23 7.00
CA GLY A 244 -12.83 0.70 7.81
C GLY A 244 -11.68 1.69 8.02
N GLY A 245 -11.32 2.46 6.99
CA GLY A 245 -10.33 3.52 7.10
C GLY A 245 -10.77 4.63 8.06
N MET A 246 -12.03 5.03 8.03
CA MET A 246 -12.62 5.97 8.99
C MET A 246 -12.62 5.42 10.42
N PHE A 247 -12.94 4.14 10.59
CA PHE A 247 -12.88 3.45 11.88
C PHE A 247 -11.47 3.47 12.48
N PHE A 248 -10.45 3.17 11.69
CA PHE A 248 -9.05 3.24 12.15
C PHE A 248 -8.60 4.67 12.41
N ARG A 249 -9.08 5.65 11.65
CA ARG A 249 -8.81 7.07 11.90
C ARG A 249 -9.32 7.55 13.25
N GLU A 250 -10.49 7.09 13.67
CA GLU A 250 -11.07 7.41 14.98
C GLU A 250 -10.25 6.82 16.13
N ARG A 251 -9.52 5.74 15.88
CA ARG A 251 -8.58 5.12 16.82
C ARG A 251 -7.15 5.68 16.75
N GLY A 252 -6.98 6.87 16.15
CA GLY A 252 -5.70 7.56 16.08
C GLY A 252 -4.76 7.11 14.96
N VAL A 253 -5.22 6.22 14.04
CA VAL A 253 -4.43 5.79 12.89
C VAL A 253 -4.65 6.76 11.73
N SER A 254 -3.61 7.52 11.36
CA SER A 254 -3.70 8.55 10.32
C SER A 254 -2.54 8.48 9.32
N GLY A 255 -2.68 9.18 8.19
CA GLY A 255 -1.67 9.30 7.15
C GLY A 255 -1.34 7.97 6.49
N LEU A 256 -0.06 7.75 6.18
CA LEU A 256 0.44 6.53 5.52
C LEU A 256 0.17 5.23 6.30
N ARG A 257 -0.14 5.31 7.59
CA ARG A 257 -0.52 4.15 8.40
C ARG A 257 -1.95 3.68 8.16
N ASN A 258 -2.76 4.48 7.44
CA ASN A 258 -4.15 4.17 7.14
C ASN A 258 -4.45 4.21 5.63
N PRO A 259 -3.90 3.27 4.84
CA PRO A 259 -4.11 3.20 3.40
C PRO A 259 -5.56 2.89 3.01
N TRP A 260 -6.34 2.28 3.90
CA TRP A 260 -7.74 1.96 3.63
C TRP A 260 -8.58 3.21 3.41
N LEU A 261 -8.33 4.26 4.20
CA LEU A 261 -9.05 5.52 4.01
C LEU A 261 -8.74 6.14 2.65
N PHE A 262 -7.47 6.12 2.24
CA PHE A 262 -7.04 6.63 0.94
C PHE A 262 -7.59 5.76 -0.21
N GLY A 263 -7.44 4.44 -0.12
CA GLY A 263 -7.91 3.49 -1.14
C GLY A 263 -9.44 3.54 -1.31
N GLY A 264 -10.18 3.59 -0.21
CA GLY A 264 -11.62 3.73 -0.23
C GLY A 264 -12.07 5.06 -0.82
N TRP A 265 -11.49 6.18 -0.39
CA TRP A 265 -11.77 7.50 -0.94
C TRP A 265 -11.46 7.59 -2.45
N LEU A 266 -10.31 7.06 -2.87
CA LEU A 266 -9.91 7.03 -4.28
C LEU A 266 -10.86 6.16 -5.12
N GLY A 267 -11.18 4.96 -4.63
CA GLY A 267 -12.10 4.04 -5.31
C GLY A 267 -13.50 4.64 -5.49
N ILE A 268 -14.07 5.24 -4.44
CA ILE A 268 -15.35 5.97 -4.51
C ILE A 268 -15.28 7.09 -5.57
N THR A 269 -14.21 7.89 -5.53
CA THR A 269 -14.05 9.03 -6.44
C THR A 269 -13.95 8.58 -7.90
N LEU A 270 -13.10 7.57 -8.19
CA LEU A 270 -12.93 7.06 -9.55
C LEU A 270 -14.19 6.37 -10.08
N LEU A 271 -14.90 5.61 -9.23
CA LEU A 271 -16.17 4.98 -9.64
C LEU A 271 -17.25 6.01 -9.99
N LEU A 272 -17.39 7.04 -9.17
CA LEU A 272 -18.38 8.09 -9.44
C LEU A 272 -18.01 8.96 -10.63
N LEU A 273 -16.72 9.09 -10.97
CA LEU A 273 -16.26 9.81 -12.16
C LEU A 273 -16.42 8.99 -13.44
N PHE A 274 -16.10 7.69 -13.42
CA PHE A 274 -15.94 6.90 -14.64
C PHE A 274 -16.77 5.61 -14.68
N GLY A 275 -17.28 5.12 -13.54
CA GLY A 275 -17.97 3.83 -13.42
C GLY A 275 -19.30 3.75 -14.17
N TRP A 276 -19.88 4.89 -14.55
CA TRP A 276 -21.16 4.99 -15.29
C TRP A 276 -21.08 4.43 -16.72
N GLY A 277 -19.88 4.27 -17.29
CA GLY A 277 -19.68 3.74 -18.65
C GLY A 277 -19.97 2.25 -18.81
N ALA A 278 -20.04 1.49 -17.73
CA ALA A 278 -20.25 0.05 -17.78
C ALA A 278 -21.75 -0.28 -17.64
N ARG A 279 -22.28 -0.99 -18.63
CA ARG A 279 -23.61 -1.60 -18.52
C ARG A 279 -23.52 -2.72 -17.50
N SER A 280 -24.28 -2.62 -16.43
CA SER A 280 -24.35 -3.64 -15.39
C SER A 280 -25.73 -4.27 -15.38
N GLY A 281 -25.81 -5.54 -15.85
CA GLY A 281 -26.87 -6.43 -15.37
C GLY A 281 -26.48 -6.99 -14.00
N ILE A 282 -27.44 -7.38 -13.21
CA ILE A 282 -27.21 -8.13 -11.96
C ILE A 282 -26.44 -9.40 -12.32
N SER A 283 -25.36 -9.67 -11.61
CA SER A 283 -24.52 -10.84 -11.87
C SER A 283 -25.24 -12.12 -11.46
N ASP A 284 -25.27 -13.11 -12.35
CA ASP A 284 -25.76 -14.45 -12.05
C ASP A 284 -24.69 -15.31 -11.34
N SER A 285 -23.49 -14.75 -11.10
CA SER A 285 -22.39 -15.46 -10.48
C SER A 285 -22.50 -15.48 -8.96
N TYR A 286 -22.70 -16.66 -8.38
CA TYR A 286 -22.67 -16.86 -6.93
C TYR A 286 -21.38 -16.33 -6.27
N PHE A 287 -20.25 -16.49 -6.95
CA PHE A 287 -18.96 -15.97 -6.47
C PHE A 287 -19.00 -14.44 -6.24
N VAL A 288 -19.48 -13.70 -7.24
CA VAL A 288 -19.58 -12.24 -7.19
C VAL A 288 -20.56 -11.82 -6.09
N THR A 289 -21.73 -12.45 -6.04
CA THR A 289 -22.76 -12.15 -5.04
C THR A 289 -22.23 -12.33 -3.61
N VAL A 290 -21.49 -13.42 -3.35
CA VAL A 290 -20.89 -13.68 -2.03
C VAL A 290 -19.83 -12.65 -1.69
N VAL A 291 -18.90 -12.36 -2.61
CA VAL A 291 -17.80 -11.40 -2.36
C VAL A 291 -18.33 -9.99 -2.14
N VAL A 292 -19.26 -9.55 -2.97
CA VAL A 292 -19.90 -8.22 -2.84
C VAL A 292 -20.72 -8.15 -1.55
N GLY A 293 -21.53 -9.17 -1.26
CA GLY A 293 -22.37 -9.23 -0.06
C GLY A 293 -21.56 -9.20 1.24
N VAL A 294 -20.50 -10.00 1.33
CA VAL A 294 -19.59 -10.02 2.49
C VAL A 294 -18.87 -8.67 2.65
N SER A 295 -18.40 -8.08 1.57
CA SER A 295 -17.72 -6.78 1.62
C SER A 295 -18.64 -5.66 2.08
N LEU A 296 -19.89 -5.64 1.61
CA LEU A 296 -20.90 -4.69 2.07
C LEU A 296 -21.28 -4.91 3.54
N LEU A 297 -21.43 -6.15 3.98
CA LEU A 297 -21.72 -6.48 5.37
C LEU A 297 -20.60 -5.98 6.29
N ILE A 298 -19.34 -6.21 5.94
CA ILE A 298 -18.18 -5.70 6.67
C ILE A 298 -18.20 -4.17 6.68
N SER A 299 -18.55 -3.53 5.54
CA SER A 299 -18.66 -2.08 5.42
C SER A 299 -19.71 -1.50 6.38
N ILE A 300 -20.88 -2.13 6.48
CA ILE A 300 -21.95 -1.74 7.40
C ILE A 300 -21.49 -1.90 8.85
N VAL A 301 -20.84 -3.01 9.21
CA VAL A 301 -20.30 -3.22 10.56
C VAL A 301 -19.33 -2.09 10.93
N PHE A 302 -18.38 -1.75 10.07
CA PHE A 302 -17.45 -0.63 10.32
C PHE A 302 -18.15 0.73 10.39
N ALA A 303 -19.22 0.94 9.64
CA ALA A 303 -20.00 2.18 9.67
C ALA A 303 -20.80 2.35 10.97
N CYS A 304 -21.27 1.23 11.55
CA CYS A 304 -22.10 1.23 12.76
C CYS A 304 -21.30 1.30 14.07
N ILE A 305 -19.98 0.99 14.07
CA ILE A 305 -19.17 0.88 15.29
C ILE A 305 -17.93 1.81 15.23
N PRO A 306 -17.86 2.89 16.03
CA PRO A 306 -18.93 3.68 16.62
C PRO A 306 -19.77 4.39 15.55
N ARG A 307 -21.03 4.67 15.84
CA ARG A 307 -21.93 5.32 14.88
C ARG A 307 -21.43 6.72 14.52
N ASN A 308 -20.96 6.88 13.29
CA ASN A 308 -20.50 8.16 12.76
C ASN A 308 -21.13 8.40 11.38
N VAL A 309 -21.79 9.53 11.25
CA VAL A 309 -22.50 9.93 10.03
C VAL A 309 -21.58 9.96 8.80
N GLU A 310 -20.31 10.34 8.98
CA GLU A 310 -19.33 10.39 7.87
C GLU A 310 -19.07 9.02 7.22
N LYS A 311 -19.01 7.96 8.04
CA LYS A 311 -18.80 6.58 7.53
C LYS A 311 -20.01 6.13 6.71
N ILE A 312 -21.19 6.47 7.19
CA ILE A 312 -22.46 6.08 6.57
C ILE A 312 -22.59 6.72 5.19
N PHE A 313 -22.17 7.98 5.01
CA PHE A 313 -22.25 8.66 3.70
C PHE A 313 -21.47 7.91 2.60
N GLY A 314 -20.26 7.45 2.87
CA GLY A 314 -19.48 6.70 1.88
C GLY A 314 -20.12 5.36 1.50
N VAL A 315 -20.72 4.66 2.48
CA VAL A 315 -21.43 3.40 2.23
C VAL A 315 -22.71 3.66 1.42
N ILE A 316 -23.51 4.65 1.81
CA ILE A 316 -24.73 5.03 1.09
C ILE A 316 -24.41 5.43 -0.34
N ALA A 317 -23.35 6.22 -0.57
CA ALA A 317 -22.95 6.62 -1.91
C ALA A 317 -22.67 5.42 -2.82
N MET A 318 -21.99 4.39 -2.31
CA MET A 318 -21.69 3.19 -3.09
C MET A 318 -22.89 2.28 -3.28
N VAL A 319 -23.77 2.16 -2.29
CA VAL A 319 -25.04 1.44 -2.44
C VAL A 319 -25.93 2.15 -3.48
N LEU A 320 -26.06 3.47 -3.42
CA LEU A 320 -26.80 4.26 -4.42
C LEU A 320 -26.19 4.10 -5.81
N PHE A 321 -24.86 4.13 -5.92
CA PHE A 321 -24.17 3.87 -7.19
C PHE A 321 -24.54 2.49 -7.74
N MET A 322 -24.48 1.43 -6.93
CA MET A 322 -24.80 0.07 -7.35
C MET A 322 -26.27 -0.06 -7.78
N VAL A 323 -27.19 0.54 -7.03
CA VAL A 323 -28.63 0.56 -7.39
C VAL A 323 -28.84 1.30 -8.70
N CYS A 324 -28.28 2.48 -8.87
CA CYS A 324 -28.37 3.24 -10.11
C CYS A 324 -27.80 2.46 -11.31
N ALA A 325 -26.61 1.84 -11.11
CA ALA A 325 -25.97 1.05 -12.15
C ALA A 325 -26.77 -0.20 -12.54
N ALA A 326 -27.53 -0.78 -11.59
CA ALA A 326 -28.38 -1.96 -11.84
C ALA A 326 -29.73 -1.62 -12.48
N THR A 327 -30.32 -0.45 -12.19
CA THR A 327 -31.71 -0.11 -12.55
C THR A 327 -31.82 0.84 -13.73
N ILE A 328 -30.85 1.74 -13.92
CA ILE A 328 -30.92 2.77 -14.95
C ILE A 328 -30.21 2.26 -16.22
N SER A 329 -30.91 2.26 -17.35
CA SER A 329 -30.34 1.84 -18.65
C SER A 329 -29.67 2.97 -19.42
N GLU A 330 -30.07 4.23 -19.17
CA GLU A 330 -29.52 5.40 -19.87
C GLU A 330 -28.20 5.86 -19.25
N LYS A 331 -27.12 5.75 -20.01
CA LYS A 331 -25.75 6.12 -19.57
C LYS A 331 -25.66 7.58 -19.11
N GLN A 332 -26.33 8.49 -19.82
CA GLN A 332 -26.25 9.90 -19.50
C GLN A 332 -26.90 10.21 -18.15
N LEU A 333 -28.03 9.57 -17.87
CA LEU A 333 -28.72 9.73 -16.58
C LEU A 333 -27.88 9.20 -15.42
N ILE A 334 -27.29 8.01 -15.55
CA ILE A 334 -26.37 7.46 -14.54
C ILE A 334 -25.20 8.42 -14.29
N SER A 335 -24.61 8.98 -15.37
CA SER A 335 -23.50 9.95 -15.25
C SER A 335 -23.90 11.16 -14.41
N TRP A 336 -25.09 11.74 -14.65
CA TRP A 336 -25.57 12.88 -13.87
C TRP A 336 -25.76 12.52 -12.39
N PHE A 337 -26.36 11.36 -12.09
CA PHE A 337 -26.51 10.87 -10.70
C PHE A 337 -25.16 10.66 -10.02
N CYS A 338 -24.22 9.97 -10.65
CA CYS A 338 -22.89 9.73 -10.11
C CYS A 338 -22.14 11.03 -9.82
N HIS A 339 -22.18 11.97 -10.75
CA HIS A 339 -21.55 13.28 -10.60
C HIS A 339 -22.24 14.13 -9.52
N GLY A 340 -23.57 14.04 -9.38
CA GLY A 340 -24.31 14.66 -8.28
C GLY A 340 -23.92 14.11 -6.91
N ILE A 341 -23.80 12.77 -6.78
CA ILE A 341 -23.31 12.12 -5.56
C ILE A 341 -21.87 12.56 -5.25
N LEU A 342 -20.99 12.62 -6.25
CA LEU A 342 -19.60 13.03 -6.06
C LEU A 342 -19.49 14.49 -5.61
N LEU A 343 -20.31 15.39 -6.20
CA LEU A 343 -20.39 16.79 -5.78
C LEU A 343 -20.86 16.92 -4.33
N ALA A 344 -21.88 16.15 -3.93
CA ALA A 344 -22.38 16.13 -2.57
C ALA A 344 -21.33 15.62 -1.58
N LEU A 345 -20.58 14.56 -1.94
CA LEU A 345 -19.48 14.04 -1.13
C LEU A 345 -18.31 15.03 -1.01
N GLY A 346 -17.93 15.67 -2.14
CA GLY A 346 -16.86 16.67 -2.17
C GLY A 346 -17.19 17.86 -1.28
N THR A 347 -18.40 18.41 -1.42
CA THR A 347 -18.89 19.53 -0.58
C THR A 347 -19.01 19.14 0.89
N ALA A 348 -19.49 17.94 1.20
CA ALA A 348 -19.52 17.43 2.58
C ALA A 348 -18.12 17.35 3.19
N ASN A 349 -17.13 16.83 2.46
CA ASN A 349 -15.73 16.77 2.89
C ASN A 349 -15.12 18.16 3.11
N ILE A 350 -15.44 19.15 2.26
CA ILE A 350 -15.02 20.55 2.42
C ILE A 350 -15.62 21.14 3.72
N ILE A 351 -16.93 21.05 3.88
CA ILE A 351 -17.64 21.58 5.05
C ILE A 351 -17.12 20.96 6.34
N GLN A 352 -16.93 19.64 6.35
CA GLN A 352 -16.38 18.94 7.51
C GLN A 352 -14.93 19.30 7.78
N GLY A 353 -14.12 19.45 6.71
CA GLY A 353 -12.73 19.89 6.81
C GLY A 353 -12.64 21.26 7.50
N VAL A 354 -13.51 22.19 7.14
CA VAL A 354 -13.61 23.52 7.78
C VAL A 354 -14.10 23.40 9.23
N ARG A 355 -15.21 22.68 9.47
CA ARG A 355 -15.81 22.56 10.82
C ARG A 355 -14.89 21.87 11.82
N ARG A 356 -14.22 20.80 11.38
CA ARG A 356 -13.32 19.99 12.23
C ARG A 356 -11.85 20.41 12.15
N ARG A 357 -11.54 21.52 11.42
CA ARG A 357 -10.19 22.06 11.22
C ARG A 357 -9.19 21.02 10.67
N ARG A 358 -9.65 20.15 9.77
CA ARG A 358 -8.84 19.09 9.18
C ARG A 358 -8.48 19.42 7.73
N ILE A 359 -7.27 19.91 7.50
CA ILE A 359 -6.76 20.29 6.17
C ILE A 359 -6.86 19.13 5.17
N ILE A 360 -6.55 17.90 5.61
CA ILE A 360 -6.58 16.71 4.72
C ILE A 360 -8.00 16.44 4.20
N SER A 361 -9.03 16.51 5.05
CA SER A 361 -10.42 16.31 4.62
C SER A 361 -10.89 17.44 3.70
N PHE A 362 -10.49 18.68 3.98
CA PHE A 362 -10.76 19.83 3.13
C PHE A 362 -10.14 19.68 1.75
N ASN A 363 -8.83 19.35 1.68
CA ASN A 363 -8.13 19.16 0.41
C ASN A 363 -8.67 17.98 -0.38
N ALA A 364 -9.07 16.88 0.29
CA ALA A 364 -9.70 15.73 -0.36
C ALA A 364 -11.03 16.13 -1.01
N GLY A 365 -11.88 16.93 -0.34
CA GLY A 365 -13.12 17.44 -0.91
C GLY A 365 -12.88 18.40 -2.08
N MET A 366 -11.93 19.33 -1.93
CA MET A 366 -11.54 20.23 -3.03
C MET A 366 -11.04 19.46 -4.26
N LEU A 367 -10.23 18.42 -4.05
CA LEU A 367 -9.73 17.58 -5.14
C LEU A 367 -10.88 16.83 -5.84
N GLN A 368 -11.87 16.32 -5.09
CA GLN A 368 -13.04 15.67 -5.69
C GLN A 368 -13.82 16.62 -6.58
N VAL A 369 -14.09 17.84 -6.12
CA VAL A 369 -14.80 18.86 -6.91
C VAL A 369 -13.96 19.29 -8.13
N ALA A 370 -12.65 19.47 -7.98
CA ALA A 370 -11.75 19.80 -9.08
C ALA A 370 -11.70 18.69 -10.15
N LEU A 371 -11.62 17.44 -9.74
CA LEU A 371 -11.62 16.29 -10.65
C LEU A 371 -12.98 16.17 -11.39
N LEU A 372 -14.09 16.41 -10.69
CA LEU A 372 -15.40 16.42 -11.31
C LEU A 372 -15.50 17.53 -12.38
N ALA A 373 -15.08 18.73 -12.03
CA ALA A 373 -15.04 19.85 -12.98
C ALA A 373 -14.12 19.53 -14.17
N TYR A 374 -12.93 18.95 -13.91
CA TYR A 374 -12.02 18.51 -14.96
C TYR A 374 -12.71 17.55 -15.94
N VAL A 375 -13.31 16.46 -15.44
CA VAL A 375 -13.97 15.45 -16.27
C VAL A 375 -15.10 16.08 -17.08
N ARG A 376 -15.91 16.97 -16.47
CA ARG A 376 -17.00 17.65 -17.17
C ARG A 376 -16.50 18.61 -18.25
N PHE A 377 -15.45 19.38 -17.99
CA PHE A 377 -14.87 20.27 -19.01
C PHE A 377 -14.29 19.52 -20.20
N PHE A 378 -13.82 18.25 -20.02
CA PHE A 378 -13.30 17.44 -21.11
C PHE A 378 -14.35 16.58 -21.81
N SER A 379 -15.50 16.31 -21.19
CA SER A 379 -16.57 15.51 -21.78
C SER A 379 -17.53 16.32 -22.66
N ASP A 380 -17.61 17.63 -22.42
CA ASP A 380 -18.50 18.51 -23.17
C ASP A 380 -17.71 19.28 -24.25
N ASP A 381 -18.37 19.76 -25.32
CA ASP A 381 -17.74 20.45 -26.45
C ASP A 381 -17.36 21.92 -26.14
N PHE A 382 -16.66 22.10 -25.00
CA PHE A 382 -16.13 23.41 -24.66
C PHE A 382 -14.85 23.73 -25.43
N ASP A 383 -14.73 24.96 -25.94
CA ASP A 383 -13.50 25.46 -26.55
C ASP A 383 -12.31 25.42 -25.59
N LEU A 384 -11.12 25.16 -26.12
CA LEU A 384 -9.88 25.07 -25.37
C LEU A 384 -9.64 26.29 -24.47
N PHE A 385 -10.05 27.48 -24.94
CA PHE A 385 -9.91 28.73 -24.18
C PHE A 385 -10.73 28.72 -22.88
N TRP A 386 -12.01 28.31 -22.95
CA TRP A 386 -12.87 28.23 -21.77
C TRP A 386 -12.42 27.14 -20.79
N ARG A 387 -11.88 26.03 -21.31
CA ARG A 387 -11.25 24.99 -20.48
C ARG A 387 -10.08 25.55 -19.69
N ALA A 388 -9.19 26.32 -20.34
CA ALA A 388 -8.02 26.92 -19.70
C ALA A 388 -8.43 27.91 -18.59
N ILE A 389 -9.39 28.79 -18.84
CA ILE A 389 -9.91 29.73 -17.84
C ILE A 389 -10.54 28.99 -16.65
N GLY A 390 -11.35 27.95 -16.90
CA GLY A 390 -11.95 27.14 -15.86
C GLY A 390 -10.92 26.50 -14.95
N PHE A 391 -9.86 25.90 -15.52
CA PHE A 391 -8.77 25.30 -14.72
C PHE A 391 -7.99 26.33 -13.91
N MET A 392 -7.66 27.49 -14.51
CA MET A 392 -6.96 28.55 -13.77
C MET A 392 -7.81 29.04 -12.59
N THR A 393 -9.11 29.26 -12.82
CA THR A 393 -10.03 29.72 -11.77
C THR A 393 -10.15 28.71 -10.63
N ILE A 394 -10.31 27.42 -10.94
CA ILE A 394 -10.38 26.33 -9.94
C ILE A 394 -9.05 26.22 -9.21
N GLY A 395 -7.90 26.31 -9.91
CA GLY A 395 -6.57 26.25 -9.32
C GLY A 395 -6.32 27.41 -8.35
N VAL A 396 -6.64 28.64 -8.74
CA VAL A 396 -6.53 29.83 -7.89
C VAL A 396 -7.45 29.71 -6.67
N ALA A 397 -8.71 29.31 -6.86
CA ALA A 397 -9.66 29.10 -5.77
C ALA A 397 -9.14 28.04 -4.76
N PHE A 398 -8.53 26.97 -5.26
CA PHE A 398 -7.93 25.92 -4.43
C PHE A 398 -6.77 26.45 -3.57
N VAL A 399 -5.85 27.19 -4.19
CA VAL A 399 -4.69 27.78 -3.49
C VAL A 399 -5.14 28.77 -2.43
N VAL A 400 -6.03 29.70 -2.79
CA VAL A 400 -6.55 30.73 -1.88
C VAL A 400 -7.29 30.10 -0.70
N ALA A 401 -8.19 29.15 -0.97
CA ALA A 401 -8.94 28.47 0.08
C ALA A 401 -8.03 27.70 1.04
N ASN A 402 -6.98 27.03 0.51
CA ASN A 402 -6.01 26.31 1.33
C ASN A 402 -5.17 27.26 2.20
N ILE A 403 -4.72 28.40 1.66
CA ILE A 403 -3.98 29.43 2.43
C ILE A 403 -4.85 30.01 3.55
N ILE A 404 -6.10 30.36 3.27
CA ILE A 404 -7.03 30.93 4.27
C ILE A 404 -7.25 29.90 5.39
N LEU A 405 -7.55 28.64 5.06
CA LEU A 405 -7.80 27.61 6.05
C LEU A 405 -6.55 27.29 6.88
N SER A 406 -5.39 27.21 6.25
CA SER A 406 -4.11 26.95 6.93
C SER A 406 -3.76 28.07 7.90
N ARG A 407 -3.97 29.35 7.52
CA ARG A 407 -3.77 30.50 8.41
C ARG A 407 -4.73 30.47 9.60
N LYS A 408 -6.02 30.17 9.35
CA LYS A 408 -7.03 30.10 10.41
C LYS A 408 -6.74 29.00 11.43
N ILE A 409 -6.24 27.85 10.98
CA ILE A 409 -5.86 26.75 11.86
C ILE A 409 -4.61 27.12 12.68
N ARG A 410 -3.61 27.77 12.05
CA ARG A 410 -2.38 28.18 12.73
C ARG A 410 -2.65 29.19 13.82
N ASN A 411 -3.40 30.26 13.51
CA ASN A 411 -3.70 31.31 14.48
C ASN A 411 -4.45 30.76 15.71
N TYR A 412 -5.35 29.80 15.51
CA TYR A 412 -6.05 29.17 16.62
C TYR A 412 -5.13 28.33 17.52
N ASN A 413 -4.18 27.58 16.92
CA ASN A 413 -3.22 26.81 17.70
C ASN A 413 -2.27 27.72 18.50
N GLU A 414 -1.93 28.89 17.99
CA GLU A 414 -1.15 29.91 18.68
C GLU A 414 -1.92 30.52 19.87
N GLU A 415 -3.24 30.73 19.71
CA GLU A 415 -4.12 31.22 20.81
C GLU A 415 -4.35 30.16 21.91
N GLU A 416 -4.38 28.85 21.55
CA GLU A 416 -4.50 27.77 22.54
C GLU A 416 -3.19 27.56 23.35
N VAL A 417 -2.04 27.82 22.76
CA VAL A 417 -0.73 27.71 23.44
C VAL A 417 -0.45 28.94 24.33
N SER A 418 -1.09 30.09 24.03
CA SER A 418 -0.93 31.33 24.81
C SER A 418 -1.86 31.43 26.03
N LYS A 419 -2.82 30.53 26.18
CA LYS A 419 -3.71 30.37 27.35
C LYS A 419 -3.26 29.21 28.21
#